data_635c2f4045013a4e69a98d6e2457c180
#
_entry.id   635c2f4045013a4e69a98d6e2457c180
#
_cell.length_a   1.000
_cell.length_b   1.000
_cell.length_c   1.000
_cell.angle_alpha   90.00
_cell.angle_beta   90.00
_cell.angle_gamma   90.00
#
_symmetry.space_group_name_H-M   'P 1'
#
loop_
_entity.id
_entity.type
_entity.pdbx_description
1 polymer ?
#
loop_
_entity_poly.entity_id
_entity_poly.type
_entity_poly.pdbx_seq_one_letter_code
_entity_poly.pdbx_strand_id
1 'polypeptide(L)'
;PVYWFTAVAEAPESSYKRLCLEIKKIDAHAGDVLLRIGLPNAFTIGETCETLRTINCNSEAWLVIDNFQYLNEILMPPFLSALLEHVCTCLHIVIITQVLARDIHSVIAGRGYLHITTSDMRLDAADVQRYFALASVKISKKDAQDIVSYTEGWIIALYLQLRAYLETGAFSDTAIISLMESLVWERLTKVQQTFLLHLSTFEMITVQQSCFLAGLDTLPSYAVNALQSPFIRYDRAEFRYEFHSILSELLAQKFKECGRAFVQECFMRAGDWCRYNGKIPEAVVFYLKIKDYRGILSADFSDLIFDEIGDKPFSDVALEIMQNCPAEIKKEYPLSMLRIAW
;
A
#
# COMPACT_ATOMS: atom_id res chain seq x y z
N PRO A 1 17.85 -17.04 -24.61
CA PRO A 1 18.50 -16.01 -23.80
C PRO A 1 17.49 -15.12 -23.10
N VAL A 2 17.93 -14.45 -22.00
CA VAL A 2 17.15 -13.46 -21.27
C VAL A 2 17.84 -12.10 -21.42
N TYR A 3 17.08 -11.11 -21.87
CA TYR A 3 17.50 -9.73 -22.01
C TYR A 3 16.76 -8.90 -20.95
N TRP A 4 17.51 -8.32 -20.04
CA TRP A 4 16.94 -7.64 -18.87
C TRP A 4 17.17 -6.14 -18.95
N PHE A 5 16.09 -5.39 -19.02
CA PHE A 5 16.09 -3.95 -18.96
C PHE A 5 15.47 -3.49 -17.64
N THR A 6 16.20 -2.73 -16.85
CA THR A 6 15.66 -2.08 -15.63
C THR A 6 15.50 -0.60 -15.89
N ALA A 7 14.26 -0.11 -15.85
CA ALA A 7 13.97 1.31 -15.93
C ALA A 7 14.36 2.00 -14.61
N VAL A 8 14.88 3.20 -14.71
CA VAL A 8 15.24 4.07 -13.59
C VAL A 8 14.74 5.48 -13.84
N ALA A 9 14.65 6.30 -12.79
CA ALA A 9 14.29 7.71 -12.92
C ALA A 9 15.42 8.49 -13.59
N GLU A 10 15.34 8.64 -14.91
CA GLU A 10 16.32 9.33 -15.77
C GLU A 10 15.61 10.10 -16.90
N ALA A 11 16.37 10.83 -17.72
CA ALA A 11 15.81 11.52 -18.88
C ALA A 11 15.09 10.55 -19.83
N PRO A 12 13.89 10.90 -20.36
CA PRO A 12 13.07 10.03 -21.21
C PRO A 12 13.83 9.45 -22.41
N GLU A 13 14.61 10.26 -23.08
CA GLU A 13 15.42 9.86 -24.25
C GLU A 13 16.48 8.83 -23.88
N SER A 14 17.07 8.96 -22.67
CA SER A 14 18.09 8.03 -22.17
C SER A 14 17.48 6.67 -21.89
N SER A 15 16.34 6.64 -21.20
CA SER A 15 15.60 5.43 -20.88
C SER A 15 15.14 4.70 -22.15
N TYR A 16 14.56 5.44 -23.07
CA TYR A 16 14.14 4.89 -24.37
C TYR A 16 15.32 4.32 -25.16
N LYS A 17 16.43 5.05 -25.27
CA LYS A 17 17.64 4.59 -25.94
C LYS A 17 18.19 3.29 -25.35
N ARG A 18 18.22 3.17 -24.02
CA ARG A 18 18.66 1.95 -23.36
C ARG A 18 17.74 0.77 -23.65
N LEU A 19 16.41 0.99 -23.65
CA LEU A 19 15.44 -0.06 -24.02
C LEU A 19 15.65 -0.51 -25.48
N CYS A 20 15.86 0.42 -26.41
CA CYS A 20 16.15 0.11 -27.81
C CYS A 20 17.45 -0.70 -27.95
N LEU A 21 18.47 -0.44 -27.13
CA LEU A 21 19.72 -1.23 -27.12
C LEU A 21 19.50 -2.66 -26.64
N GLU A 22 18.60 -2.90 -25.69
CA GLU A 22 18.23 -4.27 -25.32
C GLU A 22 17.44 -4.97 -26.44
N ILE A 23 16.50 -4.29 -27.09
CA ILE A 23 15.79 -4.79 -28.28
C ILE A 23 16.77 -5.12 -29.41
N LYS A 24 17.80 -4.29 -29.62
CA LYS A 24 18.84 -4.53 -30.65
C LYS A 24 19.61 -5.82 -30.44
N LYS A 25 19.75 -6.29 -29.20
CA LYS A 25 20.40 -7.59 -28.92
C LYS A 25 19.52 -8.76 -29.35
N ILE A 26 18.20 -8.57 -29.43
CA ILE A 26 17.22 -9.58 -29.88
C ILE A 26 17.11 -9.53 -31.41
N ASP A 27 16.84 -8.34 -31.94
CA ASP A 27 16.71 -8.03 -33.36
C ASP A 27 17.53 -6.77 -33.68
N ALA A 28 18.67 -6.97 -34.33
CA ALA A 28 19.59 -5.89 -34.64
C ALA A 28 18.96 -4.84 -35.58
N HIS A 29 18.14 -5.28 -36.55
CA HIS A 29 17.49 -4.38 -37.50
C HIS A 29 16.42 -3.53 -36.79
N ALA A 30 15.52 -4.16 -36.06
CA ALA A 30 14.48 -3.46 -35.30
C ALA A 30 15.07 -2.46 -34.30
N GLY A 31 16.12 -2.86 -33.56
CA GLY A 31 16.82 -1.99 -32.64
C GLY A 31 17.46 -0.77 -33.30
N ASP A 32 18.08 -0.94 -34.48
CA ASP A 32 18.69 0.16 -35.25
C ASP A 32 17.62 1.13 -35.79
N VAL A 33 16.49 0.62 -36.26
CA VAL A 33 15.35 1.44 -36.67
C VAL A 33 14.82 2.28 -35.52
N LEU A 34 14.55 1.64 -34.34
CA LEU A 34 14.05 2.31 -33.15
C LEU A 34 15.02 3.40 -32.64
N LEU A 35 16.33 3.10 -32.64
CA LEU A 35 17.36 4.06 -32.25
C LEU A 35 17.42 5.28 -33.21
N ARG A 36 17.22 5.06 -34.52
CA ARG A 36 17.18 6.13 -35.52
C ARG A 36 15.93 6.99 -35.36
N ILE A 37 14.78 6.41 -35.11
CA ILE A 37 13.51 7.12 -34.86
C ILE A 37 13.63 8.00 -33.59
N GLY A 38 14.31 7.50 -32.56
CA GLY A 38 14.39 8.14 -31.25
C GLY A 38 13.10 8.02 -30.46
N LEU A 39 12.96 8.80 -29.38
CA LEU A 39 11.76 8.78 -28.54
C LEU A 39 10.52 9.07 -29.39
N PRO A 40 9.53 8.15 -29.41
CA PRO A 40 8.37 8.29 -30.31
C PRO A 40 7.48 9.46 -29.91
N ASN A 41 6.98 10.15 -30.91
CA ASN A 41 6.01 11.23 -30.79
C ASN A 41 4.82 10.99 -31.75
N ALA A 42 3.86 11.91 -31.79
CA ALA A 42 2.64 11.75 -32.58
C ALA A 42 2.90 11.47 -34.10
N PHE A 43 4.05 11.88 -34.64
CA PHE A 43 4.39 11.69 -36.05
C PHE A 43 5.13 10.35 -36.30
N THR A 44 5.91 9.88 -35.31
CA THR A 44 6.79 8.71 -35.46
C THR A 44 6.25 7.46 -34.81
N ILE A 45 5.18 7.57 -34.00
CA ILE A 45 4.61 6.43 -33.26
C ILE A 45 4.15 5.31 -34.21
N GLY A 46 3.64 5.62 -35.38
CA GLY A 46 3.20 4.63 -36.37
C GLY A 46 4.34 3.72 -36.82
N GLU A 47 5.47 4.33 -37.25
CA GLU A 47 6.68 3.60 -37.68
C GLU A 47 7.28 2.77 -36.51
N THR A 48 7.29 3.37 -35.30
CA THR A 48 7.73 2.68 -34.08
C THR A 48 6.89 1.44 -33.81
N CYS A 49 5.56 1.54 -33.88
CA CYS A 49 4.66 0.43 -33.63
C CYS A 49 4.81 -0.69 -34.67
N GLU A 50 4.97 -0.35 -35.95
CA GLU A 50 5.19 -1.32 -37.00
C GLU A 50 6.51 -2.07 -36.79
N THR A 51 7.58 -1.36 -36.46
CA THR A 51 8.88 -1.96 -36.15
C THR A 51 8.77 -2.94 -34.96
N LEU A 52 8.05 -2.56 -33.89
CA LEU A 52 7.87 -3.43 -32.72
C LEU A 52 7.06 -4.69 -33.06
N ARG A 53 6.01 -4.59 -33.86
CA ARG A 53 5.21 -5.75 -34.28
C ARG A 53 5.99 -6.74 -35.13
N THR A 54 6.97 -6.27 -35.87
CA THR A 54 7.78 -7.08 -36.81
C THR A 54 9.09 -7.58 -36.20
N ILE A 55 9.34 -7.33 -34.92
CA ILE A 55 10.52 -7.89 -34.21
C ILE A 55 10.59 -9.40 -34.44
N ASN A 56 11.78 -9.88 -34.77
CA ASN A 56 12.03 -11.29 -35.00
C ASN A 56 13.25 -11.77 -34.21
N CYS A 57 13.25 -13.03 -33.81
CA CYS A 57 14.40 -13.66 -33.18
C CYS A 57 14.55 -15.11 -33.69
N ASN A 58 15.80 -15.59 -33.77
CA ASN A 58 16.13 -16.91 -34.33
C ASN A 58 16.03 -18.05 -33.30
N SER A 59 15.84 -17.73 -32.02
CA SER A 59 15.76 -18.69 -30.89
C SER A 59 14.91 -18.10 -29.79
N GLU A 60 14.44 -18.95 -28.88
CA GLU A 60 13.68 -18.47 -27.71
C GLU A 60 14.42 -17.35 -26.97
N ALA A 61 13.75 -16.24 -26.79
CA ALA A 61 14.25 -15.04 -26.16
C ALA A 61 13.21 -14.46 -25.20
N TRP A 62 13.67 -13.97 -24.05
CA TRP A 62 12.85 -13.31 -23.05
C TRP A 62 13.32 -11.87 -22.90
N LEU A 63 12.43 -10.92 -23.19
CA LEU A 63 12.66 -9.50 -22.85
C LEU A 63 11.93 -9.18 -21.55
N VAL A 64 12.71 -8.94 -20.50
CA VAL A 64 12.19 -8.53 -19.19
C VAL A 64 12.35 -7.02 -19.06
N ILE A 65 11.23 -6.33 -18.84
CA ILE A 65 11.21 -4.88 -18.60
C ILE A 65 10.81 -4.66 -17.14
N ASP A 66 11.79 -4.38 -16.32
CA ASP A 66 11.65 -4.17 -14.88
C ASP A 66 11.46 -2.70 -14.54
N ASN A 67 10.71 -2.42 -13.46
CA ASN A 67 10.32 -1.08 -13.02
C ASN A 67 9.56 -0.28 -14.11
N PHE A 68 8.66 -0.92 -14.83
CA PHE A 68 7.94 -0.33 -15.96
C PHE A 68 7.19 0.96 -15.60
N GLN A 69 6.86 1.19 -14.32
CA GLN A 69 6.24 2.43 -13.85
C GLN A 69 7.03 3.69 -14.24
N TYR A 70 8.36 3.62 -14.38
CA TYR A 70 9.17 4.75 -14.83
C TYR A 70 9.07 5.02 -16.33
N LEU A 71 8.50 4.10 -17.10
CA LEU A 71 8.26 4.24 -18.53
C LEU A 71 6.84 4.71 -18.86
N ASN A 72 5.89 4.63 -17.91
CA ASN A 72 4.49 4.94 -18.14
C ASN A 72 4.24 6.38 -18.65
N GLU A 73 5.04 7.34 -18.19
CA GLU A 73 4.95 8.74 -18.60
C GLU A 73 5.76 9.04 -19.88
N ILE A 74 6.65 8.11 -20.25
CA ILE A 74 7.60 8.27 -21.36
C ILE A 74 7.05 7.62 -22.63
N LEU A 75 6.50 6.41 -22.50
CA LEU A 75 6.03 5.61 -23.62
C LEU A 75 4.53 5.81 -23.85
N MET A 76 4.18 6.17 -25.06
CA MET A 76 2.78 6.28 -25.45
C MET A 76 2.08 4.90 -25.38
N PRO A 77 0.78 4.82 -25.00
CA PRO A 77 0.05 3.56 -24.92
C PRO A 77 0.15 2.66 -26.16
N PRO A 78 0.14 3.18 -27.43
CA PRO A 78 0.33 2.35 -28.61
C PRO A 78 1.67 1.62 -28.68
N PHE A 79 2.74 2.15 -28.06
CA PHE A 79 4.04 1.49 -28.00
C PHE A 79 3.94 0.14 -27.30
N LEU A 80 3.35 0.13 -26.10
CA LEU A 80 3.19 -1.10 -25.34
C LEU A 80 2.30 -2.10 -26.07
N SER A 81 1.18 -1.64 -26.64
CA SER A 81 0.30 -2.49 -27.44
C SER A 81 1.05 -3.16 -28.61
N ALA A 82 1.85 -2.38 -29.35
CA ALA A 82 2.62 -2.90 -30.47
C ALA A 82 3.69 -3.91 -30.03
N LEU A 83 4.38 -3.63 -28.92
CA LEU A 83 5.38 -4.53 -28.36
C LEU A 83 4.75 -5.86 -27.94
N LEU A 84 3.57 -5.86 -27.34
CA LEU A 84 2.85 -7.05 -26.92
C LEU A 84 2.16 -7.78 -28.09
N GLU A 85 1.91 -7.11 -29.22
CA GLU A 85 1.30 -7.63 -30.44
C GLU A 85 2.32 -8.19 -31.45
N HIS A 86 3.60 -8.27 -31.08
CA HIS A 86 4.65 -8.78 -31.99
C HIS A 86 4.29 -10.17 -32.56
N VAL A 87 4.71 -10.42 -33.78
CA VAL A 87 4.40 -11.69 -34.48
C VAL A 87 5.39 -12.81 -34.20
N CYS A 88 6.48 -12.54 -33.53
CA CYS A 88 7.53 -13.51 -33.26
C CYS A 88 7.10 -14.48 -32.14
N THR A 89 6.90 -15.75 -32.49
CA THR A 89 6.47 -16.80 -31.55
C THR A 89 7.55 -17.22 -30.57
N CYS A 90 8.81 -16.93 -30.86
CA CYS A 90 9.97 -17.25 -30.00
C CYS A 90 10.31 -16.12 -29.02
N LEU A 91 9.66 -14.96 -29.12
CA LEU A 91 9.89 -13.83 -28.20
C LEU A 91 8.83 -13.83 -27.09
N HIS A 92 9.28 -13.77 -25.85
CA HIS A 92 8.43 -13.65 -24.67
C HIS A 92 8.70 -12.31 -23.98
N ILE A 93 7.64 -11.58 -23.70
CA ILE A 93 7.75 -10.26 -23.02
C ILE A 93 7.25 -10.43 -21.59
N VAL A 94 8.08 -9.99 -20.63
CA VAL A 94 7.73 -9.94 -19.20
C VAL A 94 7.83 -8.50 -18.73
N ILE A 95 6.74 -7.96 -18.19
CA ILE A 95 6.67 -6.60 -17.65
C ILE A 95 6.51 -6.70 -16.13
N ILE A 96 7.43 -6.09 -15.40
CA ILE A 96 7.39 -6.01 -13.94
C ILE A 96 7.15 -4.54 -13.57
N THR A 97 6.08 -4.29 -12.81
CA THR A 97 5.69 -2.93 -12.41
C THR A 97 5.09 -2.92 -11.00
N GLN A 98 5.38 -1.88 -10.25
CA GLN A 98 4.77 -1.66 -8.92
C GLN A 98 3.36 -1.09 -9.02
N VAL A 99 3.08 -0.31 -10.06
CA VAL A 99 1.79 0.34 -10.30
C VAL A 99 1.31 0.04 -11.69
N LEU A 100 0.11 -0.50 -11.81
CA LEU A 100 -0.52 -0.74 -13.10
C LEU A 100 -1.35 0.50 -13.47
N ALA A 101 -0.82 1.33 -14.38
CA ALA A 101 -1.54 2.48 -14.92
C ALA A 101 -2.82 2.04 -15.66
N ARG A 102 -3.86 2.89 -15.67
CA ARG A 102 -5.16 2.57 -16.30
C ARG A 102 -5.02 2.16 -17.77
N ASP A 103 -4.12 2.82 -18.49
CA ASP A 103 -3.88 2.58 -19.92
C ASP A 103 -3.30 1.19 -20.16
N ILE A 104 -2.39 0.73 -19.28
CA ILE A 104 -1.82 -0.61 -19.33
C ILE A 104 -2.90 -1.65 -19.00
N HIS A 105 -3.75 -1.36 -18.02
CA HIS A 105 -4.86 -2.25 -17.67
C HIS A 105 -5.78 -2.49 -18.86
N SER A 106 -6.05 -1.45 -19.68
CA SER A 106 -6.87 -1.57 -20.88
C SER A 106 -6.20 -2.41 -21.99
N VAL A 107 -4.88 -2.33 -22.10
CA VAL A 107 -4.09 -3.13 -23.07
C VAL A 107 -4.08 -4.62 -22.69
N ILE A 108 -3.99 -4.92 -21.39
CA ILE A 108 -3.92 -6.31 -20.87
C ILE A 108 -5.33 -6.94 -20.84
N ALA A 109 -6.35 -6.16 -20.46
CA ALA A 109 -7.71 -6.66 -20.35
C ALA A 109 -8.25 -7.10 -21.71
N GLY A 110 -8.59 -8.37 -21.83
CA GLY A 110 -9.22 -8.94 -23.04
C GLY A 110 -8.29 -9.64 -24.03
N ARG A 111 -6.99 -9.71 -23.78
CA ARG A 111 -6.00 -10.30 -24.70
C ARG A 111 -5.38 -11.63 -24.24
N GLY A 112 -5.80 -12.19 -23.12
CA GLY A 112 -5.32 -13.48 -22.63
C GLY A 112 -3.87 -13.50 -22.12
N TYR A 113 -3.30 -12.33 -21.78
CA TYR A 113 -1.99 -12.26 -21.15
C TYR A 113 -2.04 -12.80 -19.72
N LEU A 114 -0.97 -13.49 -19.31
CA LEU A 114 -0.81 -13.91 -17.92
C LEU A 114 -0.56 -12.69 -17.04
N HIS A 115 -1.46 -12.44 -16.13
CA HIS A 115 -1.33 -11.35 -15.14
C HIS A 115 -1.07 -11.99 -13.77
N ILE A 116 0.15 -11.79 -13.25
CA ILE A 116 0.56 -12.22 -11.89
C ILE A 116 0.48 -11.01 -10.98
N THR A 117 -0.37 -11.10 -9.97
CA THR A 117 -0.59 -10.04 -8.98
C THR A 117 0.19 -10.32 -7.70
N THR A 118 0.24 -9.32 -6.80
CA THR A 118 0.79 -9.51 -5.45
C THR A 118 0.11 -10.66 -4.71
N SER A 119 -1.19 -10.86 -4.91
CA SER A 119 -1.94 -11.96 -4.28
C SER A 119 -1.46 -13.33 -4.75
N ASP A 120 -1.07 -13.46 -6.03
CA ASP A 120 -0.56 -14.72 -6.60
C ASP A 120 0.85 -15.05 -6.10
N MET A 121 1.58 -14.04 -5.61
CA MET A 121 2.95 -14.18 -5.11
C MET A 121 3.03 -14.35 -3.59
N ARG A 122 1.91 -14.28 -2.87
CA ARG A 122 1.87 -14.48 -1.42
C ARG A 122 2.01 -15.96 -1.09
N LEU A 123 2.85 -16.26 -0.11
CA LEU A 123 3.06 -17.61 0.38
C LEU A 123 2.05 -17.95 1.48
N ASP A 124 1.41 -19.10 1.36
CA ASP A 124 0.55 -19.66 2.41
C ASP A 124 1.37 -20.38 3.50
N ALA A 125 0.72 -20.87 4.56
CA ALA A 125 1.40 -21.55 5.67
C ALA A 125 2.13 -22.84 5.24
N ALA A 126 1.66 -23.54 4.19
CA ALA A 126 2.33 -24.72 3.67
C ALA A 126 3.56 -24.32 2.85
N ASP A 127 3.47 -23.25 2.09
CA ASP A 127 4.60 -22.66 1.36
C ASP A 127 5.67 -22.17 2.31
N VAL A 128 5.28 -21.49 3.39
CA VAL A 128 6.21 -21.02 4.45
C VAL A 128 6.93 -22.19 5.09
N GLN A 129 6.23 -23.28 5.43
CA GLN A 129 6.90 -24.48 5.95
C GLN A 129 7.90 -25.07 4.95
N ARG A 130 7.55 -25.11 3.65
CA ARG A 130 8.46 -25.57 2.57
C ARG A 130 9.66 -24.63 2.41
N TYR A 131 9.42 -23.32 2.46
CA TYR A 131 10.47 -22.31 2.36
C TYR A 131 11.50 -22.42 3.50
N PHE A 132 11.03 -22.55 4.74
CA PHE A 132 11.92 -22.76 5.90
C PHE A 132 12.64 -24.10 5.84
N ALA A 133 11.99 -25.15 5.34
CA ALA A 133 12.63 -26.47 5.16
C ALA A 133 13.79 -26.45 4.14
N LEU A 134 13.78 -25.58 3.13
CA LEU A 134 14.90 -25.38 2.21
C LEU A 134 16.18 -24.90 2.94
N ALA A 135 16.01 -24.16 4.03
CA ALA A 135 17.11 -23.76 4.91
C ALA A 135 17.36 -24.74 6.06
N SER A 136 16.82 -25.95 5.99
CA SER A 136 16.92 -26.99 7.04
C SER A 136 16.26 -26.59 8.37
N VAL A 137 15.37 -25.63 8.39
CA VAL A 137 14.59 -25.19 9.55
C VAL A 137 13.21 -25.83 9.52
N LYS A 138 12.88 -26.60 10.57
CA LYS A 138 11.55 -27.20 10.74
C LYS A 138 10.74 -26.35 11.69
N ILE A 139 9.65 -25.79 11.21
CA ILE A 139 8.69 -25.02 12.02
C ILE A 139 7.35 -25.76 12.13
N SER A 140 6.65 -25.53 13.23
CA SER A 140 5.30 -26.11 13.41
C SER A 140 4.29 -25.47 12.44
N LYS A 141 3.15 -26.14 12.25
CA LYS A 141 2.04 -25.57 11.47
C LYS A 141 1.51 -24.28 12.10
N LYS A 142 1.50 -24.22 13.44
CA LYS A 142 1.09 -23.04 14.20
C LYS A 142 2.04 -21.87 13.94
N ASP A 143 3.36 -22.08 14.07
CA ASP A 143 4.36 -21.04 13.82
C ASP A 143 4.26 -20.53 12.38
N ALA A 144 4.05 -21.43 11.41
CA ALA A 144 3.86 -21.03 10.01
C ALA A 144 2.60 -20.16 9.82
N GLN A 145 1.49 -20.48 10.52
CA GLN A 145 0.28 -19.67 10.48
C GLN A 145 0.50 -18.29 11.14
N ASP A 146 1.17 -18.25 12.29
CA ASP A 146 1.48 -17.01 12.99
C ASP A 146 2.39 -16.10 12.13
N ILE A 147 3.42 -16.68 11.48
CA ILE A 147 4.29 -15.96 10.55
C ILE A 147 3.49 -15.43 9.36
N VAL A 148 2.61 -16.22 8.74
CA VAL A 148 1.78 -15.76 7.61
C VAL A 148 0.83 -14.66 8.05
N SER A 149 0.21 -14.77 9.22
CA SER A 149 -0.69 -13.74 9.74
C SER A 149 0.02 -12.40 9.91
N TYR A 150 1.28 -12.41 10.33
CA TYR A 150 2.08 -11.21 10.50
C TYR A 150 2.64 -10.67 9.18
N THR A 151 3.23 -11.56 8.35
CA THR A 151 3.92 -11.17 7.11
C THR A 151 2.98 -11.07 5.91
N GLU A 152 1.74 -11.50 6.05
CA GLU A 152 0.76 -11.70 4.97
C GLU A 152 1.34 -12.51 3.79
N GLY A 153 2.31 -13.40 4.06
CA GLY A 153 3.00 -14.19 3.04
C GLY A 153 3.99 -13.41 2.16
N TRP A 154 4.41 -12.21 2.57
CA TRP A 154 5.38 -11.40 1.84
C TRP A 154 6.79 -11.99 1.93
N ILE A 155 7.35 -12.41 0.79
CA ILE A 155 8.60 -13.18 0.73
C ILE A 155 9.80 -12.49 1.40
N ILE A 156 9.93 -11.17 1.31
CA ILE A 156 11.02 -10.43 1.95
C ILE A 156 10.90 -10.49 3.48
N ALA A 157 9.69 -10.35 4.01
CA ALA A 157 9.45 -10.47 5.44
C ALA A 157 9.72 -11.90 5.93
N LEU A 158 9.31 -12.90 5.15
CA LEU A 158 9.62 -14.31 5.43
C LEU A 158 11.13 -14.59 5.42
N TYR A 159 11.86 -14.02 4.46
CA TYR A 159 13.32 -14.11 4.41
C TYR A 159 13.97 -13.52 5.67
N LEU A 160 13.51 -12.36 6.12
CA LEU A 160 14.03 -11.71 7.33
C LEU A 160 13.70 -12.50 8.59
N GLN A 161 12.49 -13.09 8.69
CA GLN A 161 12.12 -14.00 9.77
C GLN A 161 13.02 -15.24 9.79
N LEU A 162 13.27 -15.84 8.63
CA LEU A 162 14.17 -16.98 8.50
C LEU A 162 15.59 -16.62 8.96
N ARG A 163 16.11 -15.48 8.52
CA ARG A 163 17.42 -14.99 8.95
C ARG A 163 17.50 -14.79 10.46
N ALA A 164 16.55 -14.08 11.03
CA ALA A 164 16.49 -13.86 12.47
C ALA A 164 16.48 -15.19 13.23
N TYR A 165 15.69 -16.16 12.78
CA TYR A 165 15.62 -17.47 13.38
C TYR A 165 16.96 -18.23 13.30
N LEU A 166 17.65 -18.19 12.15
CA LEU A 166 18.96 -18.84 11.99
C LEU A 166 20.06 -18.19 12.87
N GLU A 167 19.97 -16.90 13.14
CA GLU A 167 20.94 -16.15 13.95
C GLU A 167 20.66 -16.27 15.45
N THR A 168 19.39 -16.27 15.87
CA THR A 168 19.01 -16.14 17.30
C THR A 168 18.23 -17.33 17.86
N GLY A 169 17.73 -18.21 16.99
CA GLY A 169 16.80 -19.28 17.36
C GLY A 169 15.37 -18.81 17.64
N ALA A 170 15.06 -17.53 17.37
CA ALA A 170 13.73 -16.95 17.58
C ALA A 170 13.31 -16.08 16.37
N PHE A 171 11.99 -15.95 16.16
CA PHE A 171 11.44 -15.02 15.18
C PHE A 171 11.55 -13.58 15.72
N SER A 172 11.80 -12.62 14.84
CA SER A 172 11.99 -11.21 15.21
C SER A 172 11.43 -10.26 14.15
N ASP A 173 10.63 -9.32 14.59
CA ASP A 173 10.00 -8.33 13.72
C ASP A 173 10.88 -7.09 13.51
N THR A 174 11.88 -6.87 14.37
CA THR A 174 12.76 -5.69 14.35
C THR A 174 13.44 -5.47 12.99
N ALA A 175 13.92 -6.54 12.36
CA ALA A 175 14.57 -6.45 11.05
C ALA A 175 13.59 -6.07 9.93
N ILE A 176 12.34 -6.51 10.05
CA ILE A 176 11.27 -6.19 9.09
C ILE A 176 10.90 -4.71 9.20
N ILE A 177 10.71 -4.21 10.41
CA ILE A 177 10.39 -2.79 10.64
C ILE A 177 11.52 -1.89 10.15
N SER A 178 12.78 -2.22 10.44
CA SER A 178 13.94 -1.46 9.93
C SER A 178 14.01 -1.45 8.41
N LEU A 179 13.69 -2.57 7.77
CA LEU A 179 13.60 -2.64 6.30
C LEU A 179 12.47 -1.74 5.78
N MET A 180 11.28 -1.79 6.39
CA MET A 180 10.16 -0.95 6.02
C MET A 180 10.46 0.55 6.20
N GLU A 181 11.21 0.89 7.25
CA GLU A 181 11.66 2.26 7.47
C GLU A 181 12.51 2.75 6.30
N SER A 182 13.51 1.99 5.88
CA SER A 182 14.40 2.37 4.77
C SER A 182 13.73 2.31 3.38
N LEU A 183 12.89 1.31 3.13
CA LEU A 183 12.29 1.10 1.81
C LEU A 183 11.05 1.97 1.55
N VAL A 184 10.31 2.32 2.61
CA VAL A 184 9.04 3.03 2.50
C VAL A 184 9.12 4.39 3.17
N TRP A 185 9.37 4.44 4.48
CA TRP A 185 9.23 5.66 5.25
C TRP A 185 10.20 6.77 4.85
N GLU A 186 11.49 6.45 4.71
CA GLU A 186 12.53 7.42 4.34
C GLU A 186 12.39 7.97 2.92
N ARG A 187 11.68 7.24 2.04
CA ARG A 187 11.41 7.69 0.66
C ARG A 187 10.22 8.62 0.54
N LEU A 188 9.38 8.68 1.56
CA LEU A 188 8.23 9.58 1.59
C LEU A 188 8.67 11.00 1.94
N THR A 189 8.08 11.98 1.27
CA THR A 189 8.21 13.37 1.67
C THR A 189 7.58 13.61 3.05
N LYS A 190 7.99 14.65 3.76
CA LYS A 190 7.41 14.99 5.07
C LYS A 190 5.89 15.17 5.02
N VAL A 191 5.37 15.72 3.93
CA VAL A 191 3.92 15.92 3.75
C VAL A 191 3.20 14.56 3.60
N GLN A 192 3.80 13.60 2.85
CA GLN A 192 3.27 12.25 2.73
C GLN A 192 3.35 11.48 4.05
N GLN A 193 4.45 11.60 4.79
CA GLN A 193 4.61 11.02 6.11
C GLN A 193 3.51 11.52 7.07
N THR A 194 3.31 12.84 7.14
CA THR A 194 2.28 13.47 7.97
C THR A 194 0.87 12.99 7.57
N PHE A 195 0.60 12.93 6.26
CA PHE A 195 -0.66 12.41 5.75
C PHE A 195 -0.93 10.97 6.22
N LEU A 196 0.02 10.04 6.04
CA LEU A 196 -0.15 8.65 6.49
C LEU A 196 -0.30 8.53 8.01
N LEU A 197 0.36 9.41 8.79
CA LEU A 197 0.19 9.44 10.25
C LEU A 197 -1.23 9.87 10.66
N HIS A 198 -1.86 10.81 9.96
CA HIS A 198 -3.27 11.13 10.20
C HIS A 198 -4.19 9.93 9.97
N LEU A 199 -3.84 9.05 9.03
CA LEU A 199 -4.64 7.88 8.69
C LEU A 199 -4.40 6.69 9.62
N SER A 200 -3.27 6.64 10.32
CA SER A 200 -2.81 5.48 11.11
C SER A 200 -3.69 5.15 12.32
N THR A 201 -4.70 5.93 12.60
CA THR A 201 -5.72 5.64 13.64
C THR A 201 -6.72 4.58 13.22
N PHE A 202 -6.76 4.20 11.93
CA PHE A 202 -7.64 3.17 11.36
C PHE A 202 -6.84 2.20 10.49
N GLU A 203 -7.23 0.94 10.47
CA GLU A 203 -6.63 -0.08 9.61
C GLU A 203 -7.18 -0.04 8.19
N MET A 204 -8.43 0.39 8.06
CA MET A 204 -9.15 0.51 6.79
C MET A 204 -9.81 1.87 6.71
N ILE A 205 -9.68 2.53 5.56
CA ILE A 205 -10.18 3.89 5.36
C ILE A 205 -10.74 4.09 3.95
N THR A 206 -11.81 4.87 3.86
CA THR A 206 -12.35 5.36 2.58
C THR A 206 -11.62 6.64 2.13
N VAL A 207 -11.80 7.03 0.87
CA VAL A 207 -11.31 8.33 0.36
C VAL A 207 -11.85 9.50 1.18
N GLN A 208 -13.17 9.49 1.47
CA GLN A 208 -13.81 10.55 2.25
C GLN A 208 -13.24 10.63 3.67
N GLN A 209 -13.05 9.48 4.31
CA GLN A 209 -12.43 9.40 5.64
C GLN A 209 -10.99 9.91 5.62
N SER A 210 -10.21 9.56 4.59
CA SER A 210 -8.83 10.04 4.44
C SER A 210 -8.77 11.57 4.36
N CYS A 211 -9.66 12.19 3.59
CA CYS A 211 -9.75 13.64 3.50
C CYS A 211 -10.12 14.26 4.85
N PHE A 212 -11.14 13.72 5.53
CA PHE A 212 -11.56 14.25 6.84
C PHE A 212 -10.45 14.17 7.88
N LEU A 213 -9.80 13.01 8.01
CA LEU A 213 -8.73 12.78 8.99
C LEU A 213 -7.52 13.71 8.74
N ALA A 214 -7.17 13.93 7.48
CA ALA A 214 -6.07 14.82 7.11
C ALA A 214 -6.47 16.31 7.01
N GLY A 215 -7.76 16.66 7.17
CA GLY A 215 -8.25 18.03 7.05
C GLY A 215 -8.17 18.58 5.64
N LEU A 216 -8.49 17.76 4.66
CA LEU A 216 -8.43 18.06 3.24
C LEU A 216 -9.85 18.05 2.64
N ASP A 217 -10.13 18.93 1.71
CA ASP A 217 -11.39 18.91 0.96
C ASP A 217 -11.39 17.81 -0.11
N THR A 218 -10.23 17.58 -0.73
CA THR A 218 -10.01 16.55 -1.77
C THR A 218 -8.61 15.97 -1.60
N LEU A 219 -8.37 14.75 -2.13
CA LEU A 219 -7.04 14.14 -2.12
C LEU A 219 -6.11 14.84 -3.12
N PRO A 220 -5.07 15.55 -2.66
CA PRO A 220 -4.06 16.11 -3.54
C PRO A 220 -3.12 15.02 -4.08
N SER A 221 -2.34 15.33 -5.11
CA SER A 221 -1.46 14.37 -5.79
C SER A 221 -0.48 13.67 -4.84
N TYR A 222 0.07 14.38 -3.85
CA TYR A 222 0.98 13.77 -2.88
C TYR A 222 0.28 12.69 -2.01
N ALA A 223 -0.98 12.90 -1.66
CA ALA A 223 -1.77 11.95 -0.87
C ALA A 223 -2.15 10.72 -1.73
N VAL A 224 -2.55 10.95 -2.97
CA VAL A 224 -2.79 9.85 -3.94
C VAL A 224 -1.53 9.01 -4.11
N ASN A 225 -0.38 9.64 -4.31
CA ASN A 225 0.90 8.94 -4.45
C ASN A 225 1.26 8.14 -3.18
N ALA A 226 1.01 8.68 -1.98
CA ALA A 226 1.24 7.95 -0.72
C ALA A 226 0.34 6.71 -0.61
N LEU A 227 -0.92 6.80 -1.02
CA LEU A 227 -1.88 5.68 -1.03
C LEU A 227 -1.60 4.63 -2.13
N GLN A 228 -0.76 4.94 -3.12
CA GLN A 228 -0.30 3.99 -4.13
C GLN A 228 0.89 3.13 -3.67
N SER A 229 1.26 3.20 -2.39
CA SER A 229 2.28 2.33 -1.81
C SER A 229 1.93 0.84 -2.01
N PRO A 230 2.92 -0.04 -2.31
CA PRO A 230 2.69 -1.49 -2.43
C PRO A 230 2.14 -2.13 -1.14
N PHE A 231 2.25 -1.43 -0.01
CA PHE A 231 1.76 -1.86 1.31
C PHE A 231 0.38 -1.29 1.66
N ILE A 232 -0.29 -0.67 0.69
CA ILE A 232 -1.66 -0.17 0.83
C ILE A 232 -2.48 -0.74 -0.32
N ARG A 233 -3.44 -1.60 0.01
CA ARG A 233 -4.33 -2.22 -0.97
C ARG A 233 -5.60 -1.41 -1.10
N TYR A 234 -6.07 -1.18 -2.33
CA TYR A 234 -7.39 -0.62 -2.57
C TYR A 234 -8.40 -1.73 -2.86
N ASP A 235 -9.35 -1.92 -1.95
CA ASP A 235 -10.48 -2.81 -2.14
C ASP A 235 -11.56 -2.11 -2.99
N ARG A 236 -11.77 -2.62 -4.20
CA ARG A 236 -12.76 -2.05 -5.15
C ARG A 236 -14.19 -2.40 -4.79
N ALA A 237 -14.44 -3.48 -4.07
CA ALA A 237 -15.78 -3.88 -3.68
C ALA A 237 -16.30 -2.97 -2.56
N GLU A 238 -15.45 -2.67 -1.61
CA GLU A 238 -15.78 -1.87 -0.43
C GLU A 238 -15.36 -0.39 -0.55
N PHE A 239 -14.70 0.00 -1.67
CA PHE A 239 -14.20 1.36 -1.92
C PHE A 239 -13.32 1.92 -0.81
N ARG A 240 -12.44 1.07 -0.24
CA ARG A 240 -11.58 1.42 0.88
C ARG A 240 -10.13 1.03 0.65
N TYR A 241 -9.22 1.73 1.32
CA TYR A 241 -7.82 1.37 1.43
C TYR A 241 -7.60 0.53 2.68
N GLU A 242 -6.78 -0.51 2.56
CA GLU A 242 -6.36 -1.39 3.65
C GLU A 242 -4.85 -1.33 3.77
N PHE A 243 -4.36 -1.09 4.98
CA PHE A 243 -2.93 -1.07 5.25
C PHE A 243 -2.42 -2.48 5.55
N HIS A 244 -1.30 -2.85 4.93
CA HIS A 244 -0.59 -4.07 5.29
C HIS A 244 -0.16 -4.00 6.76
N SER A 245 -0.27 -5.10 7.51
CA SER A 245 0.02 -5.17 8.95
C SER A 245 1.40 -4.59 9.32
N ILE A 246 2.43 -4.91 8.55
CA ILE A 246 3.80 -4.38 8.76
C ILE A 246 3.85 -2.85 8.59
N LEU A 247 3.13 -2.28 7.61
CA LEU A 247 3.04 -0.83 7.47
C LEU A 247 2.28 -0.20 8.63
N SER A 248 1.18 -0.81 9.06
CA SER A 248 0.41 -0.36 10.23
C SER A 248 1.26 -0.33 11.49
N GLU A 249 2.10 -1.33 11.70
CA GLU A 249 3.02 -1.38 12.83
C GLU A 249 4.09 -0.28 12.75
N LEU A 250 4.72 -0.07 11.59
CA LEU A 250 5.65 1.02 11.36
C LEU A 250 4.99 2.38 11.64
N LEU A 251 3.79 2.62 11.10
CA LEU A 251 3.05 3.86 11.33
C LEU A 251 2.71 4.05 12.82
N ALA A 252 2.34 2.97 13.53
CA ALA A 252 2.09 3.02 14.96
C ALA A 252 3.36 3.38 15.77
N GLN A 253 4.53 2.89 15.36
CA GLN A 253 5.80 3.30 15.97
C GLN A 253 6.10 4.77 15.70
N LYS A 254 6.00 5.22 14.44
CA LYS A 254 6.21 6.63 14.06
C LYS A 254 5.21 7.58 14.72
N PHE A 255 3.98 7.14 14.91
CA PHE A 255 2.95 7.92 15.61
C PHE A 255 3.31 8.17 17.09
N LYS A 256 3.94 7.19 17.77
CA LYS A 256 4.43 7.36 19.14
C LYS A 256 5.56 8.41 19.26
N GLU A 257 6.30 8.63 18.18
CA GLU A 257 7.36 9.64 18.10
C GLU A 257 6.81 11.07 17.88
N CYS A 258 5.50 11.20 17.56
CA CYS A 258 4.87 12.49 17.28
C CYS A 258 4.65 13.32 18.52
N GLY A 259 4.68 14.65 18.36
CA GLY A 259 4.37 15.58 19.42
C GLY A 259 2.93 15.48 19.91
N ARG A 260 2.72 15.78 21.20
CA ARG A 260 1.41 15.64 21.87
C ARG A 260 0.27 16.37 21.13
N ALA A 261 0.52 17.57 20.60
CA ALA A 261 -0.49 18.35 19.89
C ALA A 261 -0.99 17.62 18.63
N PHE A 262 -0.08 17.03 17.85
CA PHE A 262 -0.41 16.25 16.66
C PHE A 262 -1.24 14.99 17.01
N VAL A 263 -0.82 14.27 18.04
CA VAL A 263 -1.53 13.06 18.52
C VAL A 263 -2.95 13.43 18.98
N GLN A 264 -3.11 14.54 19.71
CA GLN A 264 -4.41 15.05 20.12
C GLN A 264 -5.30 15.39 18.93
N GLU A 265 -4.75 16.06 17.91
CA GLU A 265 -5.49 16.39 16.68
C GLU A 265 -5.95 15.13 15.95
N CYS A 266 -5.07 14.15 15.77
CA CYS A 266 -5.43 12.88 15.10
C CYS A 266 -6.56 12.15 15.82
N PHE A 267 -6.47 11.99 17.14
CA PHE A 267 -7.53 11.29 17.90
C PHE A 267 -8.83 12.11 17.97
N MET A 268 -8.76 13.44 18.05
CA MET A 268 -9.94 14.30 17.98
C MET A 268 -10.66 14.12 16.64
N ARG A 269 -9.94 14.21 15.51
CA ARG A 269 -10.55 14.00 14.18
C ARG A 269 -11.08 12.58 13.99
N ALA A 270 -10.38 11.57 14.51
CA ALA A 270 -10.87 10.18 14.49
C ALA A 270 -12.18 10.03 15.27
N GLY A 271 -12.25 10.61 16.48
CA GLY A 271 -13.48 10.66 17.28
C GLY A 271 -14.61 11.40 16.57
N ASP A 272 -14.34 12.57 16.01
CA ASP A 272 -15.33 13.35 15.24
C ASP A 272 -15.85 12.57 14.04
N TRP A 273 -14.97 11.92 13.28
CA TRP A 273 -15.38 11.06 12.16
C TRP A 273 -16.33 9.95 12.61
N CYS A 274 -15.96 9.23 13.67
CA CYS A 274 -16.81 8.17 14.21
C CYS A 274 -18.16 8.71 14.68
N ARG A 275 -18.17 9.83 15.40
CA ARG A 275 -19.39 10.48 15.89
C ARG A 275 -20.31 10.92 14.75
N TYR A 276 -19.80 11.55 13.70
CA TYR A 276 -20.58 11.98 12.53
C TYR A 276 -21.17 10.81 11.74
N ASN A 277 -20.54 9.64 11.82
CA ASN A 277 -20.99 8.42 11.17
C ASN A 277 -21.81 7.48 12.09
N GLY A 278 -22.22 7.96 13.27
CA GLY A 278 -23.06 7.20 14.20
C GLY A 278 -22.32 6.08 14.96
N LYS A 279 -20.99 6.03 14.85
CA LYS A 279 -20.13 5.05 15.54
C LYS A 279 -19.72 5.59 16.92
N ILE A 280 -20.69 5.69 17.82
CA ILE A 280 -20.52 6.33 19.13
C ILE A 280 -19.50 5.60 20.01
N PRO A 281 -19.52 4.24 20.14
CA PRO A 281 -18.52 3.54 20.96
C PRO A 281 -17.09 3.84 20.54
N GLU A 282 -16.81 3.78 19.23
CA GLU A 282 -15.49 4.06 18.70
C GLU A 282 -15.09 5.53 18.91
N ALA A 283 -16.04 6.47 18.77
CA ALA A 283 -15.79 7.88 19.04
C ALA A 283 -15.36 8.10 20.48
N VAL A 284 -16.05 7.47 21.44
CA VAL A 284 -15.72 7.56 22.87
C VAL A 284 -14.32 7.02 23.15
N VAL A 285 -13.92 5.90 22.52
CA VAL A 285 -12.57 5.34 22.66
C VAL A 285 -11.50 6.36 22.24
N PHE A 286 -11.69 7.05 21.09
CA PHE A 286 -10.73 8.05 20.63
C PHE A 286 -10.68 9.27 21.54
N TYR A 287 -11.81 9.81 21.96
CA TYR A 287 -11.86 10.96 22.87
C TYR A 287 -11.27 10.65 24.26
N LEU A 288 -11.47 9.43 24.77
CA LEU A 288 -10.86 9.01 26.05
C LEU A 288 -9.32 9.01 25.99
N LYS A 289 -8.72 8.61 24.87
CA LYS A 289 -7.25 8.62 24.68
C LYS A 289 -6.65 10.01 24.89
N ILE A 290 -7.41 11.07 24.59
CA ILE A 290 -6.97 12.47 24.73
C ILE A 290 -7.67 13.21 25.88
N LYS A 291 -8.55 12.52 26.61
CA LYS A 291 -9.36 13.08 27.70
C LYS A 291 -10.25 14.25 27.26
N ASP A 292 -10.77 14.16 26.03
CA ASP A 292 -11.74 15.13 25.52
C ASP A 292 -13.16 14.79 25.99
N TYR A 293 -13.47 15.19 27.21
CA TYR A 293 -14.80 14.96 27.80
C TYR A 293 -15.91 15.75 27.11
N ARG A 294 -15.60 16.88 26.43
CA ARG A 294 -16.59 17.60 25.62
C ARG A 294 -16.97 16.78 24.39
N GLY A 295 -15.98 16.23 23.70
CA GLY A 295 -16.22 15.31 22.58
C GLY A 295 -17.08 14.13 23.00
N ILE A 296 -16.74 13.48 24.13
CA ILE A 296 -17.50 12.36 24.65
C ILE A 296 -18.95 12.76 24.93
N LEU A 297 -19.18 13.81 25.75
CA LEU A 297 -20.51 14.20 26.22
C LEU A 297 -21.36 14.84 25.11
N SER A 298 -20.76 15.30 24.02
CA SER A 298 -21.47 15.77 22.83
C SER A 298 -21.99 14.64 21.95
N ALA A 299 -21.57 13.39 22.19
CA ALA A 299 -22.07 12.23 21.47
C ALA A 299 -23.50 11.89 21.89
N ASP A 300 -24.29 11.35 20.95
CA ASP A 300 -25.67 10.98 21.24
C ASP A 300 -25.74 9.56 21.83
N PHE A 301 -26.07 9.48 23.10
CA PHE A 301 -26.25 8.23 23.83
C PHE A 301 -27.73 7.79 23.87
N SER A 302 -28.63 8.38 23.05
CA SER A 302 -30.09 8.22 23.20
C SER A 302 -30.60 6.82 22.84
N ASP A 303 -29.96 6.16 21.87
CA ASP A 303 -30.49 4.93 21.29
C ASP A 303 -29.67 3.67 21.63
N LEU A 304 -28.70 3.77 22.55
CA LEU A 304 -27.69 2.74 22.68
C LEU A 304 -27.60 2.21 24.12
N ILE A 305 -28.00 0.96 24.26
CA ILE A 305 -27.54 0.13 25.38
C ILE A 305 -26.22 -0.45 24.92
N PHE A 306 -25.12 0.10 25.43
CA PHE A 306 -23.81 -0.46 25.15
C PHE A 306 -23.44 -1.48 26.23
N ASP A 307 -23.12 -2.68 25.82
CA ASP A 307 -22.52 -3.64 26.73
C ASP A 307 -21.03 -3.32 26.92
N GLU A 308 -20.36 -2.90 25.85
CA GLU A 308 -18.92 -2.63 25.82
C GLU A 308 -18.59 -1.38 25.00
N ILE A 309 -17.53 -0.66 25.38
CA ILE A 309 -16.89 0.42 24.60
C ILE A 309 -15.41 0.08 24.45
N GLY A 310 -14.99 -0.26 23.22
CA GLY A 310 -13.68 -0.87 22.98
C GLY A 310 -13.58 -2.21 23.69
N ASP A 311 -12.54 -2.40 24.49
CA ASP A 311 -12.29 -3.63 25.23
C ASP A 311 -12.79 -3.58 26.70
N LYS A 312 -13.59 -2.57 27.02
CA LYS A 312 -14.06 -2.33 28.41
C LYS A 312 -15.58 -2.41 28.49
N PRO A 313 -16.13 -2.98 29.58
CA PRO A 313 -17.55 -2.87 29.90
C PRO A 313 -17.97 -1.39 29.95
N PHE A 314 -19.17 -1.09 29.48
CA PHE A 314 -19.68 0.30 29.50
C PHE A 314 -19.67 0.90 30.90
N SER A 315 -19.99 0.11 31.94
CA SER A 315 -19.95 0.52 33.34
C SER A 315 -18.58 1.12 33.76
N ASP A 316 -17.49 0.52 33.30
CA ASP A 316 -16.14 0.96 33.65
C ASP A 316 -15.80 2.28 32.95
N VAL A 317 -16.21 2.42 31.70
CA VAL A 317 -16.07 3.66 30.93
C VAL A 317 -16.95 4.78 31.52
N ALA A 318 -18.17 4.46 31.87
CA ALA A 318 -19.09 5.40 32.54
C ALA A 318 -18.48 5.91 33.87
N LEU A 319 -17.95 4.99 34.68
CA LEU A 319 -17.30 5.31 35.95
C LEU A 319 -16.05 6.20 35.72
N GLU A 320 -15.23 5.87 34.71
CA GLU A 320 -14.07 6.66 34.32
C GLU A 320 -14.47 8.10 33.95
N ILE A 321 -15.54 8.28 33.14
CA ILE A 321 -16.08 9.59 32.77
C ILE A 321 -16.64 10.31 34.00
N MET A 322 -17.41 9.62 34.84
CA MET A 322 -17.98 10.18 36.05
C MET A 322 -16.92 10.69 37.03
N GLN A 323 -15.80 9.99 37.17
CA GLN A 323 -14.73 10.36 38.11
C GLN A 323 -13.84 11.48 37.57
N ASN A 324 -13.47 11.42 36.28
CA ASN A 324 -12.41 12.24 35.72
C ASN A 324 -12.90 13.47 34.93
N CYS A 325 -14.17 13.51 34.50
CA CYS A 325 -14.71 14.66 33.77
C CYS A 325 -14.82 15.89 34.72
N PRO A 326 -14.30 17.07 34.31
CA PRO A 326 -14.43 18.30 35.08
C PRO A 326 -15.87 18.69 35.36
N ALA A 327 -16.11 19.25 36.55
CA ALA A 327 -17.47 19.60 37.01
C ALA A 327 -18.16 20.66 36.11
N GLU A 328 -17.36 21.57 35.50
CA GLU A 328 -17.89 22.58 34.57
C GLU A 328 -18.42 21.89 33.32
N ILE A 329 -17.69 20.92 32.74
CA ILE A 329 -18.11 20.20 31.54
C ILE A 329 -19.36 19.34 31.85
N LYS A 330 -19.41 18.67 33.00
CA LYS A 330 -20.62 17.92 33.42
C LYS A 330 -21.88 18.79 33.44
N LYS A 331 -21.74 20.04 33.85
CA LYS A 331 -22.87 21.02 33.88
C LYS A 331 -23.30 21.45 32.47
N GLU A 332 -22.39 21.49 31.52
CA GLU A 332 -22.69 21.80 30.11
C GLU A 332 -23.54 20.70 29.44
N TYR A 333 -23.42 19.44 29.88
CA TYR A 333 -24.05 18.28 29.26
C TYR A 333 -24.88 17.43 30.25
N PRO A 334 -25.90 17.98 30.92
CA PRO A 334 -26.63 17.29 32.00
C PRO A 334 -27.37 16.05 31.49
N LEU A 335 -27.91 16.06 30.26
CA LEU A 335 -28.64 14.93 29.68
C LEU A 335 -27.68 13.76 29.38
N SER A 336 -26.52 14.03 28.79
CA SER A 336 -25.52 12.99 28.50
C SER A 336 -25.01 12.38 29.80
N MET A 337 -24.77 13.19 30.83
CA MET A 337 -24.38 12.71 32.16
C MET A 337 -25.44 11.83 32.80
N LEU A 338 -26.73 12.16 32.65
CA LEU A 338 -27.81 11.35 33.18
C LEU A 338 -27.88 9.98 32.46
N ARG A 339 -27.72 9.97 31.13
CA ARG A 339 -27.73 8.76 30.31
C ARG A 339 -26.54 7.83 30.61
N ILE A 340 -25.35 8.41 30.84
CA ILE A 340 -24.15 7.66 31.21
C ILE A 340 -24.28 7.08 32.61
N ALA A 341 -24.99 7.75 33.50
CA ALA A 341 -25.16 7.33 34.89
C ALA A 341 -26.26 6.27 35.07
N TRP A 342 -27.17 6.14 34.13
CA TRP A 342 -28.33 5.23 34.16
C TRP A 342 -28.01 3.90 33.52
#